data_565b5199a0c257d2c368e3b79a284d91
#
_entry.id   565b5199a0c257d2c368e3b79a284d91
#
_cell.length_a   1.000
_cell.length_b   1.000
_cell.length_c   1.000
_cell.angle_alpha   90.00
_cell.angle_beta   90.00
_cell.angle_gamma   90.00
#
_symmetry.space_group_name_H-M   'P 1'
#
loop_
_entity.id
_entity.type
_entity.pdbx_description
1 polymer ?
#
loop_
_entity_poly.entity_id
_entity_poly.type
_entity_poly.pdbx_seq_one_letter_code
_entity_poly.pdbx_strand_id
1 'polypeptide(L)'
;MKLNKNEQNYLLTILFKSYILQSVICSGIILVCTVSLDMGLTWVLDRYVEHYYLIYRGLYVYMVGLILWVVCILYLTYKLLKKVVNYVYELQAATGKLFDKSVDYIELSPELSEIAININRLKQEDKSDESQGNHPDRRPRKLL
;
A
#
# COMPACT_ATOMS: atom_id res chain seq x y z
N MET A 1 6.27 -18.08 -9.93
CA MET A 1 5.26 -18.27 -8.88
C MET A 1 4.07 -17.36 -9.17
N LYS A 2 2.92 -17.91 -9.61
CA LYS A 2 1.70 -17.11 -9.81
C LYS A 2 1.01 -16.99 -8.45
N LEU A 3 1.06 -15.83 -7.81
CA LEU A 3 0.20 -15.54 -6.67
C LEU A 3 -1.25 -15.88 -7.03
N ASN A 4 -1.95 -16.53 -6.13
CA ASN A 4 -3.35 -16.84 -6.32
C ASN A 4 -4.13 -15.52 -6.51
N LYS A 5 -5.00 -15.46 -7.50
CA LYS A 5 -5.77 -14.26 -7.88
C LYS A 5 -6.53 -13.64 -6.68
N ASN A 6 -6.88 -14.46 -5.70
CA ASN A 6 -7.54 -14.01 -4.47
C ASN A 6 -6.58 -13.24 -3.54
N GLU A 7 -5.32 -13.64 -3.44
CA GLU A 7 -4.31 -12.97 -2.60
C GLU A 7 -3.91 -11.61 -3.19
N GLN A 8 -3.78 -11.54 -4.52
CA GLN A 8 -3.55 -10.27 -5.22
C GLN A 8 -4.68 -9.28 -4.98
N ASN A 9 -5.93 -9.73 -5.09
CA ASN A 9 -7.09 -8.88 -4.85
C ASN A 9 -7.18 -8.42 -3.39
N TYR A 10 -6.81 -9.26 -2.43
CA TYR A 10 -6.82 -8.92 -1.01
C TYR A 10 -5.83 -7.81 -0.65
N LEU A 11 -4.56 -7.94 -1.07
CA LEU A 11 -3.53 -6.90 -0.89
C LEU A 11 -3.90 -5.59 -1.57
N LEU A 12 -4.36 -5.67 -2.81
CA LEU A 12 -4.80 -4.52 -3.58
C LEU A 12 -5.96 -3.81 -2.87
N THR A 13 -6.92 -4.57 -2.36
CA THR A 13 -8.10 -4.05 -1.65
C THR A 13 -7.71 -3.32 -0.37
N ILE A 14 -6.79 -3.86 0.44
CA ILE A 14 -6.33 -3.22 1.68
C ILE A 14 -5.62 -1.90 1.40
N LEU A 15 -4.69 -1.90 0.44
CA LEU A 15 -3.93 -0.69 0.06
C LEU A 15 -4.85 0.39 -0.51
N PHE A 16 -5.74 0.01 -1.43
CA PHE A 16 -6.70 0.95 -2.03
C PHE A 16 -7.71 1.47 -1.01
N LYS A 17 -8.24 0.63 -0.13
CA LYS A 17 -9.19 1.04 0.91
C LYS A 17 -8.59 2.11 1.83
N SER A 18 -7.35 1.92 2.28
CA SER A 18 -6.65 2.91 3.11
C SER A 18 -6.41 4.22 2.35
N TYR A 19 -5.99 4.14 1.07
CA TYR A 19 -5.76 5.30 0.23
C TYR A 19 -7.06 6.08 -0.04
N ILE A 20 -8.14 5.40 -0.42
CA ILE A 20 -9.44 6.02 -0.69
C ILE A 20 -9.95 6.71 0.57
N LEU A 21 -9.88 6.06 1.73
CA LEU A 21 -10.33 6.64 2.99
C LEU A 21 -9.55 7.93 3.33
N GLN A 22 -8.22 7.91 3.22
CA GLN A 22 -7.39 9.09 3.46
C GLN A 22 -7.67 10.21 2.44
N SER A 23 -7.89 9.86 1.17
CA SER A 23 -8.23 10.81 0.12
C SER A 23 -9.57 11.49 0.37
N VAL A 24 -10.59 10.74 0.78
CA VAL A 24 -11.93 11.28 1.11
C VAL A 24 -11.86 12.21 2.31
N ILE A 25 -11.15 11.82 3.37
CA ILE A 25 -10.97 12.66 4.58
C ILE A 25 -10.25 13.97 4.22
N CYS A 26 -9.13 13.88 3.49
CA CYS A 26 -8.35 15.05 3.08
C CYS A 26 -9.18 15.99 2.19
N SER A 27 -9.92 15.43 1.24
CA SER A 27 -10.83 16.21 0.36
C SER A 27 -11.93 16.92 1.16
N GLY A 28 -12.53 16.22 2.12
CA GLY A 28 -13.55 16.81 3.01
C GLY A 28 -13.01 17.97 3.84
N ILE A 29 -11.82 17.81 4.43
CA ILE A 29 -11.18 18.89 5.22
C ILE A 29 -10.89 20.11 4.35
N ILE A 30 -10.31 19.94 3.17
CA ILE A 30 -9.99 21.04 2.27
C ILE A 30 -11.27 21.76 1.84
N LEU A 31 -12.33 21.03 1.52
CA LEU A 31 -13.61 21.61 1.13
C LEU A 31 -14.21 22.44 2.26
N VAL A 32 -14.27 21.90 3.48
CA VAL A 32 -14.78 22.62 4.66
C VAL A 32 -13.94 23.87 4.94
N CYS A 33 -12.61 23.76 4.90
CA CYS A 33 -11.73 24.93 5.09
C CYS A 33 -11.94 26.00 4.01
N THR A 34 -12.07 25.60 2.74
CA THR A 34 -12.29 26.54 1.62
C THR A 34 -13.61 27.27 1.77
N VAL A 35 -14.70 26.56 2.06
CA VAL A 35 -16.03 27.16 2.28
C VAL A 35 -16.02 28.08 3.50
N SER A 36 -15.39 27.65 4.61
CA SER A 36 -15.30 28.47 5.83
C SER A 36 -14.52 29.76 5.61
N LEU A 37 -13.43 29.70 4.85
CA LEU A 37 -12.64 30.87 4.47
C LEU A 37 -13.45 31.83 3.58
N ASP A 38 -14.18 31.31 2.60
CA ASP A 38 -15.02 32.13 1.71
C ASP A 38 -16.13 32.81 2.50
N MET A 39 -16.84 32.11 3.36
CA MET A 39 -17.87 32.68 4.23
C MET A 39 -17.30 33.73 5.19
N GLY A 40 -16.18 33.45 5.85
CA GLY A 40 -15.51 34.36 6.77
C GLY A 40 -15.05 35.63 6.10
N LEU A 41 -14.41 35.50 4.92
CA LEU A 41 -13.99 36.66 4.12
C LEU A 41 -15.17 37.45 3.59
N THR A 42 -16.27 36.81 3.21
CA THR A 42 -17.49 37.47 2.76
C THR A 42 -18.07 38.33 3.90
N TRP A 43 -18.20 37.76 5.10
CA TRP A 43 -18.74 38.47 6.26
C TRP A 43 -17.91 39.70 6.66
N VAL A 44 -16.57 39.61 6.56
CA VAL A 44 -15.68 40.74 6.88
C VAL A 44 -15.69 41.82 5.78
N LEU A 45 -15.63 41.41 4.51
CA LEU A 45 -15.45 42.34 3.38
C LEU A 45 -16.77 42.92 2.86
N ASP A 46 -17.93 42.30 3.09
CA ASP A 46 -19.25 42.84 2.70
C ASP A 46 -19.51 44.22 3.32
N ARG A 47 -18.80 44.54 4.40
CA ARG A 47 -18.88 45.80 5.12
C ARG A 47 -18.00 46.90 4.53
N TYR A 48 -17.02 46.58 3.66
CA TYR A 48 -15.97 47.51 3.21
C TYR A 48 -15.82 47.58 1.69
N VAL A 49 -16.38 46.65 0.91
CA VAL A 49 -16.08 46.53 -0.53
C VAL A 49 -17.35 46.34 -1.34
N GLU A 50 -17.37 46.98 -2.55
CA GLU A 50 -18.47 46.86 -3.50
C GLU A 50 -18.70 45.41 -3.95
N HIS A 51 -19.94 45.06 -4.21
CA HIS A 51 -20.42 43.70 -4.54
C HIS A 51 -19.68 43.01 -5.71
N TYR A 52 -19.18 43.81 -6.66
CA TYR A 52 -18.44 43.31 -7.82
C TYR A 52 -17.12 42.60 -7.46
N TYR A 53 -16.39 43.08 -6.47
CA TYR A 53 -15.12 42.48 -6.01
C TYR A 53 -15.33 41.19 -5.23
N LEU A 54 -16.50 40.94 -4.64
CA LEU A 54 -16.82 39.74 -3.91
C LEU A 54 -16.85 38.49 -4.80
N ILE A 55 -17.35 38.63 -6.05
CA ILE A 55 -17.42 37.49 -7.01
C ILE A 55 -16.01 37.07 -7.43
N TYR A 56 -15.14 38.00 -7.78
CA TYR A 56 -13.77 37.69 -8.18
C TYR A 56 -12.96 37.06 -7.05
N ARG A 57 -13.16 37.54 -5.83
CA ARG A 57 -12.50 36.94 -4.67
C ARG A 57 -12.93 35.53 -4.40
N GLY A 58 -14.20 35.22 -4.46
CA GLY A 58 -14.70 33.85 -4.33
C GLY A 58 -14.00 32.92 -5.33
N LEU A 59 -13.88 33.33 -6.58
CA LEU A 59 -13.16 32.59 -7.61
C LEU A 59 -11.70 32.30 -7.23
N TYR A 60 -10.97 33.28 -6.67
CA TYR A 60 -9.59 33.08 -6.21
C TYR A 60 -9.50 32.12 -5.03
N VAL A 61 -10.40 32.18 -4.04
CA VAL A 61 -10.42 31.26 -2.90
C VAL A 61 -10.63 29.82 -3.36
N TYR A 62 -11.56 29.60 -4.26
CA TYR A 62 -11.81 28.26 -4.80
C TYR A 62 -10.65 27.74 -5.67
N MET A 63 -10.00 28.60 -6.45
CA MET A 63 -8.80 28.23 -7.22
C MET A 63 -7.65 27.81 -6.31
N VAL A 64 -7.40 28.54 -5.23
CA VAL A 64 -6.38 28.16 -4.23
C VAL A 64 -6.75 26.84 -3.55
N GLY A 65 -8.02 26.66 -3.18
CA GLY A 65 -8.52 25.39 -2.61
C GLY A 65 -8.30 24.21 -3.55
N LEU A 66 -8.55 24.39 -4.86
CA LEU A 66 -8.35 23.38 -5.88
C LEU A 66 -6.86 23.02 -6.04
N ILE A 67 -5.97 24.01 -6.05
CA ILE A 67 -4.52 23.78 -6.11
C ILE A 67 -4.05 22.96 -4.88
N LEU A 68 -4.48 23.34 -3.67
CA LEU A 68 -4.17 22.63 -2.44
C LEU A 68 -4.69 21.18 -2.49
N TRP A 69 -5.89 20.96 -3.01
CA TRP A 69 -6.46 19.65 -3.18
C TRP A 69 -5.62 18.76 -4.11
N VAL A 70 -5.20 19.28 -5.28
CA VAL A 70 -4.34 18.56 -6.23
C VAL A 70 -3.01 18.20 -5.58
N VAL A 71 -2.37 19.14 -4.86
CA VAL A 71 -1.10 18.88 -4.15
C VAL A 71 -1.28 17.79 -3.10
N CYS A 72 -2.38 17.80 -2.35
CA CYS A 72 -2.69 16.77 -1.34
C CYS A 72 -2.86 15.39 -1.97
N ILE A 73 -3.60 15.28 -3.07
CA ILE A 73 -3.78 14.01 -3.80
C ILE A 73 -2.45 13.49 -4.35
N LEU A 74 -1.63 14.35 -4.94
CA LEU A 74 -0.29 13.97 -5.42
C LEU A 74 0.60 13.45 -4.28
N TYR A 75 0.58 14.09 -3.12
CA TYR A 75 1.32 13.65 -1.94
C TYR A 75 0.84 12.28 -1.43
N LEU A 76 -0.47 12.06 -1.35
CA LEU A 76 -1.05 10.77 -0.96
C LEU A 76 -0.69 9.66 -1.95
N THR A 77 -0.74 9.96 -3.26
CA THR A 77 -0.34 9.02 -4.32
C THR A 77 1.14 8.66 -4.21
N TYR A 78 2.01 9.65 -3.97
CA TYR A 78 3.44 9.41 -3.74
C TYR A 78 3.68 8.51 -2.53
N LYS A 79 2.99 8.78 -1.41
CA LYS A 79 3.08 7.95 -0.20
C LYS A 79 2.63 6.51 -0.43
N LEU A 80 1.53 6.31 -1.19
CA LEU A 80 1.07 4.99 -1.58
C LEU A 80 2.10 4.27 -2.45
N LEU A 81 2.63 4.95 -3.46
CA LEU A 81 3.63 4.39 -4.37
C LEU A 81 4.88 3.95 -3.61
N LYS A 82 5.38 4.78 -2.69
CA LYS A 82 6.50 4.43 -1.82
C LYS A 82 6.23 3.18 -0.99
N LYS A 83 5.01 3.04 -0.45
CA LYS A 83 4.60 1.85 0.31
C LYS A 83 4.59 0.60 -0.57
N VAL A 84 4.04 0.69 -1.78
CA VAL A 84 4.02 -0.41 -2.76
C VAL A 84 5.44 -0.83 -3.16
N VAL A 85 6.32 0.13 -3.43
CA VAL A 85 7.73 -0.14 -3.77
C VAL A 85 8.44 -0.88 -2.62
N ASN A 86 8.24 -0.44 -1.37
CA ASN A 86 8.81 -1.13 -0.22
C ASN A 86 8.33 -2.59 -0.12
N TYR A 87 7.03 -2.86 -0.36
CA TYR A 87 6.52 -4.23 -0.37
C TYR A 87 7.13 -5.09 -1.46
N VAL A 88 7.36 -4.51 -2.65
CA VAL A 88 8.05 -5.21 -3.74
C VAL A 88 9.48 -5.58 -3.33
N TYR A 89 10.22 -4.68 -2.68
CA TYR A 89 11.56 -4.97 -2.18
C TYR A 89 11.56 -6.05 -1.09
N GLU A 90 10.61 -6.01 -0.14
CA GLU A 90 10.47 -7.04 0.89
C GLU A 90 10.18 -8.42 0.27
N LEU A 91 9.27 -8.48 -0.71
CA LEU A 91 8.94 -9.72 -1.42
C LEU A 91 10.13 -10.24 -2.23
N GLN A 92 10.88 -9.36 -2.88
CA GLN A 92 12.08 -9.75 -3.62
C GLN A 92 13.16 -10.31 -2.69
N ALA A 93 13.39 -9.67 -1.54
CA ALA A 93 14.31 -10.14 -0.53
C ALA A 93 13.87 -11.49 0.08
N ALA A 94 12.57 -11.67 0.34
CA ALA A 94 12.00 -12.92 0.82
C ALA A 94 12.15 -14.06 -0.20
N THR A 95 11.95 -13.77 -1.49
CA THR A 95 12.16 -14.74 -2.56
C THR A 95 13.64 -15.18 -2.64
N GLY A 96 14.58 -14.25 -2.47
CA GLY A 96 16.01 -14.58 -2.38
C GLY A 96 16.32 -15.51 -1.20
N LYS A 97 15.74 -15.24 -0.04
CA LYS A 97 15.90 -16.07 1.17
C LYS A 97 15.22 -17.44 1.07
N LEU A 98 14.20 -17.59 0.23
CA LEU A 98 13.54 -18.88 0.00
C LEU A 98 14.53 -19.93 -0.53
N PHE A 99 15.44 -19.53 -1.42
CA PHE A 99 16.46 -20.41 -2.00
C PHE A 99 17.69 -20.57 -1.11
N ASP A 100 17.83 -19.75 -0.06
CA ASP A 100 18.92 -19.86 0.92
C ASP A 100 18.58 -20.88 2.00
N LYS A 101 19.27 -22.04 1.97
CA LYS A 101 19.07 -23.13 2.92
C LYS A 101 19.50 -22.77 4.35
N SER A 102 20.27 -21.71 4.55
CA SER A 102 20.76 -21.26 5.87
C SER A 102 19.71 -20.52 6.70
N VAL A 103 18.62 -20.07 6.07
CA VAL A 103 17.56 -19.30 6.72
C VAL A 103 16.37 -20.21 7.01
N ASP A 104 16.03 -20.39 8.28
CA ASP A 104 14.93 -21.29 8.67
C ASP A 104 13.54 -20.65 8.58
N TYR A 105 13.45 -19.35 8.80
CA TYR A 105 12.19 -18.61 8.82
C TYR A 105 12.30 -17.26 8.12
N ILE A 106 11.27 -16.88 7.37
CA ILE A 106 11.19 -15.60 6.66
C ILE A 106 10.13 -14.74 7.33
N GLU A 107 10.55 -13.56 7.80
CA GLU A 107 9.68 -12.56 8.40
C GLU A 107 9.43 -11.43 7.40
N LEU A 108 8.16 -11.03 7.27
CA LEU A 108 7.70 -9.93 6.43
C LEU A 108 6.90 -8.94 7.28
N SER A 109 6.62 -7.75 6.74
CA SER A 109 5.77 -6.77 7.40
C SER A 109 4.38 -7.34 7.73
N PRO A 110 3.69 -6.85 8.78
CA PRO A 110 2.40 -7.39 9.24
C PRO A 110 1.33 -7.48 8.15
N GLU A 111 1.35 -6.54 7.20
CA GLU A 111 0.42 -6.52 6.07
C GLU A 111 0.67 -7.65 5.06
N LEU A 112 1.87 -8.21 5.07
CA LEU A 112 2.31 -9.32 4.21
C LEU A 112 2.39 -10.65 4.97
N SER A 113 1.87 -10.72 6.19
CA SER A 113 1.96 -11.88 7.09
C SER A 113 1.41 -13.17 6.47
N GLU A 114 0.32 -13.09 5.71
CA GLU A 114 -0.28 -14.23 5.04
C GLU A 114 0.63 -14.79 3.94
N ILE A 115 1.31 -13.91 3.21
CA ILE A 115 2.32 -14.30 2.21
C ILE A 115 3.53 -14.93 2.89
N ALA A 116 3.97 -14.39 4.04
CA ALA A 116 5.07 -14.95 4.81
C ALA A 116 4.77 -16.38 5.28
N ILE A 117 3.55 -16.65 5.75
CA ILE A 117 3.11 -17.98 6.16
C ILE A 117 3.18 -18.96 4.98
N ASN A 118 2.69 -18.57 3.81
CA ASN A 118 2.70 -19.42 2.62
C ASN A 118 4.13 -19.71 2.12
N ILE A 119 5.01 -18.71 2.14
CA ILE A 119 6.42 -18.89 1.77
C ILE A 119 7.14 -19.83 2.76
N ASN A 120 6.92 -19.67 4.06
CA ASN A 120 7.52 -20.51 5.08
C ASN A 120 7.03 -21.96 4.98
N ARG A 121 5.75 -22.17 4.67
CA ARG A 121 5.18 -23.49 4.43
C ARG A 121 5.82 -24.19 3.23
N LEU A 122 5.97 -23.50 2.09
CA LEU A 122 6.65 -24.04 0.91
C LEU A 122 8.09 -24.42 1.22
N LYS A 123 8.79 -23.63 2.01
CA LYS A 123 10.16 -23.92 2.43
C LYS A 123 10.26 -25.16 3.32
N GLN A 124 9.25 -25.42 4.12
CA GLN A 124 9.18 -26.59 4.99
C GLN A 124 8.83 -27.86 4.21
N GLU A 125 7.97 -27.77 3.19
CA GLU A 125 7.66 -28.86 2.27
C GLU A 125 8.90 -29.28 1.48
N ASP A 126 9.69 -28.36 0.95
CA ASP A 126 10.93 -28.62 0.21
C ASP A 126 11.98 -29.35 1.08
N LYS A 127 12.11 -28.96 2.35
CA LYS A 127 12.99 -29.64 3.32
C LYS A 127 12.54 -31.08 3.64
N SER A 128 11.24 -31.35 3.68
CA SER A 128 10.71 -32.69 3.96
C SER A 128 10.90 -33.64 2.78
N ASP A 129 10.76 -33.17 1.56
CA ASP A 129 10.99 -33.96 0.35
C ASP A 129 12.48 -34.35 0.19
N GLU A 130 13.39 -33.43 0.53
CA GLU A 130 14.84 -33.70 0.49
C GLU A 130 15.27 -34.75 1.54
N SER A 131 14.58 -34.80 2.68
CA SER A 131 14.85 -35.81 3.73
C SER A 131 14.34 -37.19 3.39
N GLN A 132 13.29 -37.32 2.57
CA GLN A 132 12.75 -38.60 2.11
C GLN A 132 13.50 -39.18 0.89
N GLY A 133 14.11 -38.32 0.06
CA GLY A 133 14.89 -38.75 -1.11
C GLY A 133 16.23 -39.42 -0.80
N ASN A 134 16.71 -39.36 0.42
CA ASN A 134 18.03 -39.89 0.82
C ASN A 134 17.99 -41.27 1.52
N HIS A 135 17.04 -42.13 1.14
CA HIS A 135 17.05 -43.49 1.59
C HIS A 135 17.92 -44.31 0.60
N PRO A 136 19.16 -44.70 0.95
CA PRO A 136 19.95 -45.54 0.09
C PRO A 136 19.27 -46.93 0.01
N ASP A 137 18.82 -47.26 -1.19
CA ASP A 137 18.31 -48.59 -1.56
C ASP A 137 19.43 -49.64 -1.35
N ARG A 138 19.60 -50.11 -0.12
CA ARG A 138 20.44 -51.26 0.25
C ARG A 138 19.72 -52.53 -0.18
N ARG A 139 19.74 -52.82 -1.49
CA ARG A 139 19.46 -54.19 -1.92
C ARG A 139 20.63 -55.09 -1.55
N PRO A 140 20.42 -56.12 -0.76
CA PRO A 140 21.48 -57.11 -0.50
C PRO A 140 21.75 -57.86 -1.81
N ARG A 141 22.97 -57.73 -2.35
CA ARG A 141 23.47 -58.62 -3.39
C ARG A 141 23.52 -60.04 -2.79
N LYS A 142 22.59 -60.87 -3.21
CA LYS A 142 22.75 -62.30 -3.04
C LYS A 142 23.88 -62.78 -3.95
N LEU A 143 25.00 -63.16 -3.33
CA LEU A 143 26.05 -63.96 -3.97
C LEU A 143 25.53 -65.41 -4.03
N LEU A 144 25.43 -65.91 -5.25
CA LEU A 144 25.48 -67.35 -5.55
C LEU A 144 26.77 -67.61 -6.25
#